data_96ce334e82e5e1af30fc6bd6c87b92d2
#
_entry.id   96ce334e82e5e1af30fc6bd6c87b92d2
#
_cell.length_a   1.000
_cell.length_b   1.000
_cell.length_c   1.000
_cell.angle_alpha   90.00
_cell.angle_beta   90.00
_cell.angle_gamma   90.00
#
_symmetry.space_group_name_H-M   'P 1'
#
loop_
_entity.id
_entity.type
_entity.pdbx_description
1 polymer ?
#
loop_
_entity_poly.entity_id
_entity_poly.type
_entity_poly.pdbx_seq_one_letter_code
_entity_poly.pdbx_strand_id
1 'polypeptide(L)'
;MAALAIMLTSCASSDNGESKFSSQDIMFAEMMIPHHEQAIEMADLALAISQDSEVLSLATQIKSAQAPEIEQMKSWGSSHMGSHAGHMMDGMLSDEELEELSRASGPDFDRLFLEGMIKHHEGAIEMAEMILESNNAEAASLARNILETQKAEIETMKKLLAR
;
A
#
# COMPACT_ATOMS: atom_id res chain seq x y z
N MET A 1 32.36 64.69 -1.38
CA MET A 1 31.77 63.59 -0.60
C MET A 1 30.76 62.87 -1.47
N ALA A 2 31.12 61.71 -2.03
CA ALA A 2 30.26 60.94 -2.91
C ALA A 2 29.73 59.77 -2.07
N ALA A 3 28.41 59.72 -1.89
CA ALA A 3 27.72 58.61 -1.21
C ALA A 3 27.43 57.49 -2.21
N LEU A 4 28.07 56.37 -1.99
CA LEU A 4 27.87 55.14 -2.76
C LEU A 4 26.68 54.38 -2.19
N ALA A 5 25.55 54.36 -2.90
CA ALA A 5 24.37 53.59 -2.53
C ALA A 5 24.57 52.16 -3.02
N ILE A 6 24.74 51.22 -2.11
CA ILE A 6 24.76 49.78 -2.37
C ILE A 6 23.32 49.30 -2.47
N MET A 7 22.83 48.96 -3.65
CA MET A 7 21.55 48.29 -3.88
C MET A 7 21.77 46.79 -3.60
N LEU A 8 21.22 46.33 -2.45
CA LEU A 8 21.04 44.90 -2.14
C LEU A 8 19.89 44.35 -2.96
N THR A 9 20.18 43.72 -4.05
CA THR A 9 19.21 42.85 -4.78
C THR A 9 18.96 41.61 -3.96
N SER A 10 17.86 41.57 -3.22
CA SER A 10 17.33 40.36 -2.61
C SER A 10 16.78 39.48 -3.74
N CYS A 11 17.47 38.41 -4.09
CA CYS A 11 16.89 37.32 -4.87
C CYS A 11 15.93 36.59 -3.92
N ALA A 12 14.67 36.95 -3.98
CA ALA A 12 13.62 36.06 -3.49
C ALA A 12 13.56 34.85 -4.44
N SER A 13 14.19 33.76 -4.05
CA SER A 13 13.90 32.46 -4.65
C SER A 13 12.45 32.17 -4.35
N SER A 14 11.58 32.27 -5.35
CA SER A 14 10.25 31.70 -5.32
C SER A 14 10.46 30.19 -5.31
N ASP A 15 10.44 29.60 -4.13
CA ASP A 15 10.29 28.18 -3.96
C ASP A 15 8.87 27.83 -4.44
N ASN A 16 8.73 27.62 -5.76
CA ASN A 16 7.59 26.97 -6.30
C ASN A 16 7.70 25.55 -5.78
N GLY A 17 6.92 25.23 -4.73
CA GLY A 17 6.86 23.90 -4.15
C GLY A 17 6.41 22.85 -5.15
N GLU A 18 7.31 22.50 -6.10
CA GLU A 18 7.14 21.29 -6.89
C GLU A 18 7.21 20.10 -5.94
N SER A 19 6.11 19.35 -5.93
CA SER A 19 6.07 18.10 -5.16
C SER A 19 7.28 17.23 -5.56
N LYS A 20 7.97 16.69 -4.57
CA LYS A 20 9.06 15.71 -4.75
C LYS A 20 8.58 14.50 -5.56
N PHE A 21 7.30 14.19 -5.47
CA PHE A 21 6.64 13.05 -6.12
C PHE A 21 5.82 13.52 -7.32
N SER A 22 5.82 12.72 -8.38
CA SER A 22 5.00 12.97 -9.57
C SER A 22 3.50 12.77 -9.25
N SER A 23 2.62 13.29 -10.12
CA SER A 23 1.19 13.03 -10.00
C SER A 23 0.84 11.53 -10.04
N GLN A 24 1.66 10.74 -10.76
CA GLN A 24 1.47 9.29 -10.85
C GLN A 24 1.88 8.60 -9.53
N ASP A 25 2.96 9.05 -8.88
CA ASP A 25 3.37 8.55 -7.57
C ASP A 25 2.29 8.85 -6.50
N ILE A 26 1.76 10.07 -6.52
CA ILE A 26 0.69 10.48 -5.60
C ILE A 26 -0.59 9.67 -5.84
N MET A 27 -0.99 9.49 -7.11
CA MET A 27 -2.16 8.67 -7.45
C MET A 27 -1.98 7.22 -7.01
N PHE A 28 -0.81 6.65 -7.22
CA PHE A 28 -0.48 5.32 -6.70
C PHE A 28 -0.64 5.26 -5.18
N ALA A 29 -0.09 6.22 -4.44
CA ALA A 29 -0.21 6.25 -2.98
C ALA A 29 -1.68 6.37 -2.52
N GLU A 30 -2.48 7.22 -3.17
CA GLU A 30 -3.90 7.39 -2.85
C GLU A 30 -4.74 6.12 -3.09
N MET A 31 -4.33 5.26 -4.03
CA MET A 31 -4.96 3.95 -4.25
C MET A 31 -4.38 2.88 -3.31
N MET A 32 -3.06 2.81 -3.16
CA MET A 32 -2.41 1.75 -2.40
C MET A 32 -2.62 1.88 -0.89
N ILE A 33 -2.78 3.09 -0.34
CA ILE A 33 -3.05 3.27 1.09
C ILE A 33 -4.32 2.53 1.53
N PRO A 34 -5.52 2.81 0.98
CA PRO A 34 -6.72 2.08 1.38
C PRO A 34 -6.66 0.59 1.03
N HIS A 35 -5.96 0.21 -0.03
CA HIS A 35 -5.72 -1.17 -0.37
C HIS A 35 -4.92 -1.88 0.73
N HIS A 36 -3.81 -1.33 1.18
CA HIS A 36 -3.02 -1.88 2.30
C HIS A 36 -3.79 -1.86 3.64
N GLU A 37 -4.61 -0.83 3.88
CA GLU A 37 -5.44 -0.77 5.07
C GLU A 37 -6.41 -1.96 5.13
N GLN A 38 -6.98 -2.40 4.00
CA GLN A 38 -7.80 -3.61 3.96
C GLN A 38 -6.99 -4.89 4.24
N ALA A 39 -5.76 -5.01 3.72
CA ALA A 39 -4.91 -6.17 4.04
C ALA A 39 -4.62 -6.26 5.55
N ILE A 40 -4.41 -5.11 6.20
CA ILE A 40 -4.21 -5.07 7.65
C ILE A 40 -5.49 -5.50 8.39
N GLU A 41 -6.66 -5.07 7.95
CA GLU A 41 -7.96 -5.50 8.49
C GLU A 41 -8.14 -7.03 8.37
N MET A 42 -7.87 -7.59 7.19
CA MET A 42 -7.91 -9.03 6.98
C MET A 42 -6.90 -9.79 7.85
N ALA A 43 -5.67 -9.25 7.98
CA ALA A 43 -4.65 -9.82 8.85
C ALA A 43 -5.05 -9.77 10.34
N ASP A 44 -5.71 -8.70 10.79
CA ASP A 44 -6.24 -8.60 12.15
C ASP A 44 -7.36 -9.62 12.42
N LEU A 45 -8.22 -9.89 11.44
CA LEU A 45 -9.19 -10.99 11.52
C LEU A 45 -8.47 -12.35 11.64
N ALA A 46 -7.42 -12.58 10.85
CA ALA A 46 -6.65 -13.82 10.93
C ALA A 46 -5.99 -14.00 12.30
N LEU A 47 -5.41 -12.94 12.87
CA LEU A 47 -4.80 -12.98 14.20
C LEU A 47 -5.82 -13.23 15.32
N ALA A 48 -7.10 -12.86 15.11
CA ALA A 48 -8.17 -13.04 16.09
C ALA A 48 -8.86 -14.41 15.98
N ILE A 49 -8.96 -15.00 14.78
CA ILE A 49 -9.83 -16.15 14.49
C ILE A 49 -9.06 -17.43 14.20
N SER A 50 -7.94 -17.34 13.42
CA SER A 50 -7.18 -18.52 13.03
C SER A 50 -6.51 -19.20 14.22
N GLN A 51 -6.36 -20.52 14.12
CA GLN A 51 -5.58 -21.35 15.06
C GLN A 51 -4.37 -22.01 14.36
N ASP A 52 -4.24 -21.85 13.04
CA ASP A 52 -3.10 -22.34 12.29
C ASP A 52 -1.90 -21.40 12.51
N SER A 53 -0.82 -21.93 13.06
CA SER A 53 0.38 -21.15 13.42
C SER A 53 1.07 -20.51 12.21
N GLU A 54 0.94 -21.09 11.02
CA GLU A 54 1.56 -20.57 9.80
C GLU A 54 0.69 -19.44 9.19
N VAL A 55 -0.64 -19.55 9.28
CA VAL A 55 -1.56 -18.46 8.95
C VAL A 55 -1.34 -17.27 9.90
N LEU A 56 -1.23 -17.51 11.20
CA LEU A 56 -0.94 -16.47 12.18
C LEU A 56 0.42 -15.79 11.93
N SER A 57 1.44 -16.58 11.58
CA SER A 57 2.76 -16.05 11.23
C SER A 57 2.70 -15.17 9.96
N LEU A 58 2.01 -15.64 8.92
CA LEU A 58 1.82 -14.89 7.67
C LEU A 58 1.06 -13.58 7.91
N ALA A 59 -0.05 -13.62 8.63
CA ALA A 59 -0.83 -12.42 8.97
C ALA A 59 0.02 -11.38 9.72
N THR A 60 0.87 -11.84 10.66
CA THR A 60 1.81 -10.97 11.38
C THR A 60 2.83 -10.33 10.42
N GLN A 61 3.36 -11.10 9.48
CA GLN A 61 4.33 -10.61 8.49
C GLN A 61 3.70 -9.56 7.56
N ILE A 62 2.53 -9.84 6.99
CA ILE A 62 1.77 -8.92 6.13
C ILE A 62 1.54 -7.59 6.86
N LYS A 63 0.99 -7.63 8.07
CA LYS A 63 0.74 -6.42 8.86
C LYS A 63 2.01 -5.63 9.14
N SER A 64 3.11 -6.31 9.49
CA SER A 64 4.40 -5.68 9.81
C SER A 64 5.08 -5.07 8.58
N ALA A 65 4.87 -5.63 7.39
CA ALA A 65 5.39 -5.11 6.14
C ALA A 65 4.57 -3.90 5.65
N GLN A 66 3.24 -4.02 5.64
CA GLN A 66 2.38 -3.02 5.00
C GLN A 66 2.12 -1.77 5.84
N ALA A 67 2.14 -1.86 7.18
CA ALA A 67 1.93 -0.69 8.04
C ALA A 67 2.97 0.43 7.81
N PRO A 68 4.29 0.18 7.77
CA PRO A 68 5.27 1.23 7.46
C PRO A 68 5.17 1.74 6.01
N GLU A 69 4.73 0.92 5.05
CA GLU A 69 4.52 1.34 3.66
C GLU A 69 3.37 2.35 3.55
N ILE A 70 2.29 2.17 4.31
CA ILE A 70 1.20 3.16 4.43
C ILE A 70 1.75 4.49 4.95
N GLU A 71 2.53 4.47 6.02
CA GLU A 71 3.08 5.70 6.60
C GLU A 71 4.07 6.39 5.63
N GLN A 72 4.85 5.62 4.90
CA GLN A 72 5.72 6.14 3.85
C GLN A 72 4.89 6.85 2.76
N MET A 73 3.87 6.21 2.21
CA MET A 73 3.00 6.78 1.17
C MET A 73 2.24 8.02 1.67
N LYS A 74 1.74 8.02 2.92
CA LYS A 74 1.12 9.19 3.54
C LYS A 74 2.05 10.39 3.58
N SER A 75 3.35 10.17 3.71
CA SER A 75 4.35 11.24 3.74
C SER A 75 4.58 11.92 2.37
N TRP A 76 4.13 11.33 1.27
CA TRP A 76 4.29 11.88 -0.08
C TRP A 76 3.35 13.06 -0.38
N GLY A 77 2.33 13.25 0.44
CA GLY A 77 1.29 14.26 0.25
C GLY A 77 0.05 13.66 -0.44
N SER A 78 -0.91 14.52 -0.70
CA SER A 78 -2.15 14.15 -1.40
C SER A 78 -2.35 15.05 -2.61
N SER A 79 -2.92 14.49 -3.68
CA SER A 79 -3.48 15.31 -4.75
C SER A 79 -4.77 15.95 -4.22
N HIS A 80 -4.99 17.23 -4.54
CA HIS A 80 -6.28 17.88 -4.28
C HIS A 80 -7.39 17.42 -5.27
N MET A 81 -7.12 16.38 -6.04
CA MET A 81 -8.11 15.73 -6.91
C MET A 81 -8.96 14.80 -6.05
N GLY A 82 -10.23 15.11 -5.98
CA GLY A 82 -11.21 14.53 -5.06
C GLY A 82 -11.13 13.01 -4.96
N SER A 83 -11.35 12.55 -3.74
CA SER A 83 -11.44 11.17 -3.31
C SER A 83 -11.88 10.21 -4.42
N HIS A 84 -10.96 9.35 -4.88
CA HIS A 84 -11.31 8.16 -5.67
C HIS A 84 -11.91 7.05 -4.79
N ALA A 85 -12.33 7.40 -3.57
CA ALA A 85 -13.07 6.54 -2.65
C ALA A 85 -14.42 6.18 -3.27
N GLY A 86 -14.51 5.03 -3.92
CA GLY A 86 -15.77 4.53 -4.50
C GLY A 86 -15.57 3.59 -5.69
N HIS A 87 -14.37 3.49 -6.23
CA HIS A 87 -14.05 2.42 -7.17
C HIS A 87 -13.42 1.25 -6.39
N MET A 88 -14.05 0.08 -6.45
CA MET A 88 -13.40 -1.14 -5.99
C MET A 88 -12.09 -1.28 -6.78
N MET A 89 -10.97 -1.16 -6.09
CA MET A 89 -9.66 -1.39 -6.70
C MET A 89 -9.50 -2.88 -6.93
N ASP A 90 -8.87 -3.24 -8.05
CA ASP A 90 -8.64 -4.64 -8.38
C ASP A 90 -7.95 -5.36 -7.21
N GLY A 91 -8.46 -6.55 -6.91
CA GLY A 91 -7.94 -7.37 -5.82
C GLY A 91 -8.61 -7.15 -4.46
N MET A 92 -9.20 -5.99 -4.18
CA MET A 92 -9.90 -5.79 -2.90
C MET A 92 -11.10 -6.74 -2.73
N LEU A 93 -11.34 -7.10 -1.48
CA LEU A 93 -12.57 -7.80 -1.09
C LEU A 93 -13.73 -6.80 -1.01
N SER A 94 -14.90 -7.22 -1.43
CA SER A 94 -16.14 -6.49 -1.20
C SER A 94 -16.56 -6.55 0.28
N ASP A 95 -17.47 -5.67 0.68
CA ASP A 95 -18.03 -5.67 2.03
C ASP A 95 -18.67 -7.04 2.37
N GLU A 96 -19.33 -7.69 1.39
CA GLU A 96 -19.91 -9.02 1.56
C GLU A 96 -18.83 -10.09 1.76
N GLU A 97 -17.72 -10.05 1.00
CA GLU A 97 -16.62 -11.00 1.16
C GLU A 97 -15.89 -10.81 2.50
N LEU A 98 -15.72 -9.57 2.96
CA LEU A 98 -15.18 -9.28 4.31
C LEU A 98 -16.11 -9.76 5.41
N GLU A 99 -17.41 -9.58 5.25
CA GLU A 99 -18.41 -10.07 6.21
C GLU A 99 -18.43 -11.61 6.25
N GLU A 100 -18.34 -12.28 5.10
CA GLU A 100 -18.21 -13.74 5.03
C GLU A 100 -16.93 -14.21 5.75
N LEU A 101 -15.79 -13.58 5.47
CA LEU A 101 -14.52 -13.87 6.15
C LEU A 101 -14.66 -13.70 7.67
N SER A 102 -15.25 -12.61 8.14
CA SER A 102 -15.38 -12.32 9.57
C SER A 102 -16.28 -13.32 10.34
N ARG A 103 -17.21 -13.99 9.64
CA ARG A 103 -18.12 -14.99 10.22
C ARG A 103 -17.58 -16.40 10.13
N ALA A 104 -16.58 -16.64 9.30
CA ALA A 104 -15.98 -17.95 9.15
C ALA A 104 -15.13 -18.33 10.38
N SER A 105 -14.79 -19.61 10.52
CA SER A 105 -13.95 -20.10 11.60
C SER A 105 -13.24 -21.39 11.20
N GLY A 106 -12.13 -21.72 11.89
CA GLY A 106 -11.35 -22.93 11.64
C GLY A 106 -10.84 -22.99 10.21
N PRO A 107 -10.75 -24.18 9.58
CA PRO A 107 -10.18 -24.35 8.25
C PRO A 107 -10.92 -23.54 7.15
N ASP A 108 -12.20 -23.26 7.30
CA ASP A 108 -12.94 -22.44 6.33
C ASP A 108 -12.49 -20.98 6.38
N PHE A 109 -12.24 -20.45 7.58
CA PHE A 109 -11.66 -19.13 7.75
C PHE A 109 -10.28 -19.06 7.09
N ASP A 110 -9.40 -20.01 7.41
CA ASP A 110 -8.02 -20.02 6.91
C ASP A 110 -8.01 -20.06 5.38
N ARG A 111 -8.88 -20.88 4.77
CA ARG A 111 -9.03 -20.94 3.31
C ARG A 111 -9.50 -19.62 2.72
N LEU A 112 -10.57 -19.02 3.24
CA LEU A 112 -11.11 -17.74 2.75
C LEU A 112 -10.09 -16.61 2.90
N PHE A 113 -9.37 -16.56 4.03
CA PHE A 113 -8.31 -15.59 4.25
C PHE A 113 -7.20 -15.72 3.20
N LEU A 114 -6.70 -16.93 2.97
CA LEU A 114 -5.62 -17.19 2.03
C LEU A 114 -6.03 -16.89 0.58
N GLU A 115 -7.22 -17.34 0.16
CA GLU A 115 -7.75 -17.07 -1.19
C GLU A 115 -7.99 -15.56 -1.40
N GLY A 116 -8.61 -14.90 -0.43
CA GLY A 116 -8.86 -13.47 -0.47
C GLY A 116 -7.57 -12.66 -0.50
N MET A 117 -6.58 -13.02 0.32
CA MET A 117 -5.30 -12.34 0.39
C MET A 117 -4.43 -12.55 -0.86
N ILE A 118 -4.53 -13.71 -1.53
CA ILE A 118 -3.90 -13.92 -2.84
C ILE A 118 -4.47 -12.94 -3.87
N LYS A 119 -5.80 -12.87 -3.99
CA LYS A 119 -6.49 -11.94 -4.90
C LYS A 119 -6.08 -10.48 -4.60
N HIS A 120 -6.03 -10.13 -3.33
CA HIS A 120 -5.63 -8.81 -2.85
C HIS A 120 -4.19 -8.47 -3.25
N HIS A 121 -3.25 -9.38 -3.04
CA HIS A 121 -1.84 -9.19 -3.40
C HIS A 121 -1.63 -9.11 -4.92
N GLU A 122 -2.38 -9.87 -5.71
CA GLU A 122 -2.34 -9.77 -7.17
C GLU A 122 -2.71 -8.36 -7.63
N GLY A 123 -3.76 -7.75 -7.07
CA GLY A 123 -4.13 -6.36 -7.35
C GLY A 123 -3.06 -5.34 -6.92
N ALA A 124 -2.43 -5.52 -5.76
CA ALA A 124 -1.34 -4.65 -5.33
C ALA A 124 -0.12 -4.71 -6.26
N ILE A 125 0.20 -5.90 -6.78
CA ILE A 125 1.29 -6.10 -7.75
C ILE A 125 1.01 -5.29 -9.03
N GLU A 126 -0.20 -5.37 -9.58
CA GLU A 126 -0.60 -4.61 -10.76
C GLU A 126 -0.49 -3.09 -10.53
N MET A 127 -0.93 -2.60 -9.38
CA MET A 127 -0.77 -1.19 -9.03
C MET A 127 0.71 -0.79 -8.88
N ALA A 128 1.54 -1.61 -8.25
CA ALA A 128 2.96 -1.32 -8.07
C ALA A 128 3.71 -1.25 -9.40
N GLU A 129 3.32 -2.04 -10.39
CA GLU A 129 3.91 -2.00 -11.74
C GLU A 129 3.77 -0.62 -12.41
N MET A 130 2.75 0.17 -12.04
CA MET A 130 2.52 1.50 -12.61
C MET A 130 3.65 2.50 -12.31
N ILE A 131 4.38 2.33 -11.21
CA ILE A 131 5.43 3.28 -10.77
C ILE A 131 6.82 2.66 -10.65
N LEU A 132 7.05 1.48 -11.23
CA LEU A 132 8.38 0.86 -11.25
C LEU A 132 9.45 1.74 -11.88
N GLU A 133 9.07 2.49 -12.91
CA GLU A 133 9.94 3.42 -13.66
C GLU A 133 9.79 4.88 -13.19
N SER A 134 9.27 5.10 -11.97
CA SER A 134 9.19 6.45 -11.42
C SER A 134 10.57 7.11 -11.38
N ASN A 135 10.62 8.39 -11.75
CA ASN A 135 11.83 9.21 -11.60
C ASN A 135 12.18 9.49 -10.12
N ASN A 136 11.26 9.25 -9.22
CA ASN A 136 11.51 9.31 -7.78
C ASN A 136 12.03 7.96 -7.29
N ALA A 137 13.29 7.94 -6.83
CA ALA A 137 13.94 6.71 -6.38
C ALA A 137 13.25 6.04 -5.19
N GLU A 138 12.59 6.82 -4.33
CA GLU A 138 11.85 6.32 -3.17
C GLU A 138 10.57 5.59 -3.62
N ALA A 139 9.80 6.19 -4.54
CA ALA A 139 8.59 5.59 -5.10
C ALA A 139 8.90 4.31 -5.87
N ALA A 140 9.89 4.36 -6.77
CA ALA A 140 10.33 3.18 -7.52
C ALA A 140 10.89 2.07 -6.61
N SER A 141 11.54 2.41 -5.49
CA SER A 141 12.04 1.43 -4.52
C SER A 141 10.88 0.77 -3.77
N LEU A 142 9.88 1.55 -3.33
CA LEU A 142 8.69 1.01 -2.68
C LEU A 142 7.94 0.04 -3.60
N ALA A 143 7.73 0.41 -4.88
CA ALA A 143 7.07 -0.46 -5.85
C ALA A 143 7.79 -1.80 -6.01
N ARG A 144 9.12 -1.79 -6.12
CA ARG A 144 9.93 -3.03 -6.21
C ARG A 144 9.82 -3.88 -4.96
N ASN A 145 9.83 -3.27 -3.77
CA ASN A 145 9.68 -3.98 -2.50
C ASN A 145 8.31 -4.65 -2.39
N ILE A 146 7.23 -3.93 -2.73
CA ILE A 146 5.87 -4.49 -2.77
C ILE A 146 5.81 -5.69 -3.71
N LEU A 147 6.35 -5.55 -4.92
CA LEU A 147 6.37 -6.63 -5.91
C LEU A 147 7.09 -7.89 -5.39
N GLU A 148 8.28 -7.73 -4.82
CA GLU A 148 9.11 -8.85 -4.35
C GLU A 148 8.44 -9.54 -3.15
N THR A 149 8.03 -8.76 -2.16
CA THR A 149 7.44 -9.26 -0.93
C THR A 149 6.11 -9.97 -1.20
N GLN A 150 5.21 -9.33 -1.93
CA GLN A 150 3.87 -9.88 -2.14
C GLN A 150 3.86 -11.09 -3.08
N LYS A 151 4.77 -11.16 -4.06
CA LYS A 151 4.98 -12.39 -4.84
C LYS A 151 5.43 -13.57 -3.95
N ALA A 152 6.32 -13.34 -3.00
CA ALA A 152 6.77 -14.38 -2.08
C ALA A 152 5.65 -14.82 -1.11
N GLU A 153 4.83 -13.87 -0.66
CA GLU A 153 3.67 -14.14 0.19
C GLU A 153 2.60 -14.95 -0.56
N ILE A 154 2.30 -14.62 -1.83
CA ILE A 154 1.41 -15.41 -2.69
C ILE A 154 1.88 -16.87 -2.79
N GLU A 155 3.16 -17.09 -3.02
CA GLU A 155 3.71 -18.46 -3.09
C GLU A 155 3.58 -19.21 -1.74
N THR A 156 3.70 -18.49 -0.64
CA THR A 156 3.48 -19.05 0.70
C THR A 156 2.01 -19.42 0.89
N MET A 157 1.08 -18.52 0.55
CA MET A 157 -0.36 -18.76 0.64
C MET A 157 -0.81 -19.95 -0.21
N LYS A 158 -0.32 -20.06 -1.46
CA LYS A 158 -0.60 -21.21 -2.32
C LYS A 158 -0.12 -22.53 -1.72
N LYS A 159 1.03 -22.55 -1.04
CA LYS A 159 1.53 -23.74 -0.35
C LYS A 159 0.64 -24.09 0.87
N LEU A 160 0.15 -23.11 1.59
CA LEU A 160 -0.76 -23.32 2.71
C LEU A 160 -2.10 -23.90 2.26
N LEU A 161 -2.64 -23.42 1.16
CA LEU A 161 -3.88 -23.93 0.55
C LEU A 161 -3.76 -25.35 -0.02
N ALA A 162 -2.57 -25.81 -0.35
CA ALA A 162 -2.32 -27.12 -0.94
C ALA A 162 -2.14 -28.26 0.08
N ARG A 163 -2.37 -28.01 1.37
CA ARG A 163 -2.21 -28.99 2.48
C ARG A 163 -3.45 -29.89 2.68
#